data_a94c0de10ec03b33cf7479543ab26384
#
_entry.id   a94c0de10ec03b33cf7479543ab26384
#
_cell.length_a   1.000
_cell.length_b   1.000
_cell.length_c   1.000
_cell.angle_alpha   90.00
_cell.angle_beta   90.00
_cell.angle_gamma   90.00
#
_symmetry.space_group_name_H-M   'P 1'
#
loop_
_entity.id
_entity.type
_entity.pdbx_description
1 polymer ?
#
loop_
_entity_poly.entity_id
_entity_poly.type
_entity_poly.pdbx_seq_one_letter_code
_entity_poly.pdbx_strand_id
1 'polypeptide(L)'
;MNLLVCIKHVPDTETAVKIGADGRSIQTQDVNFVLNPYDEFAVEEALKIKESKGSEVTLLSAGPEDVKKSLRTGLAMGADKAVHLVCNHTHDSLSAARVLADAIKNLPFDLIFCGKQAVDDDEAQGGIMLAEILGIPSVSAIIKLELGDGKAVARREFEGGIEVVETSLPALFTTQKGLNEPRYA
;
A
#
# COMPACT_ATOMS: atom_id res chain seq x y z
N MET A 1 0.24 -17.18 7.34
CA MET A 1 0.57 -15.79 7.73
C MET A 1 -0.60 -14.89 7.36
N ASN A 2 -0.76 -13.78 8.08
CA ASN A 2 -1.74 -12.74 7.77
C ASN A 2 -1.02 -11.56 7.12
N LEU A 3 -1.35 -11.26 5.88
CA LEU A 3 -0.72 -10.19 5.11
C LEU A 3 -1.72 -9.05 4.98
N LEU A 4 -1.35 -7.85 5.42
CA LEU A 4 -2.12 -6.64 5.20
C LEU A 4 -1.50 -5.85 4.05
N VAL A 5 -2.32 -5.35 3.13
CA VAL A 5 -1.89 -4.46 2.06
C VAL A 5 -2.69 -3.18 2.13
N CYS A 6 -2.04 -2.08 2.47
CA CYS A 6 -2.65 -0.75 2.42
C CYS A 6 -2.60 -0.25 0.97
N ILE A 7 -3.76 0.13 0.44
CA ILE A 7 -3.90 0.62 -0.93
C ILE A 7 -4.57 1.99 -0.97
N LYS A 8 -4.23 2.79 -1.97
CA LYS A 8 -4.84 4.11 -2.21
C LYS A 8 -5.61 4.13 -3.53
N HIS A 9 -6.74 4.81 -3.53
CA HIS A 9 -7.55 5.13 -4.69
C HIS A 9 -7.12 6.50 -5.22
N VAL A 10 -6.54 6.57 -6.41
CA VAL A 10 -5.91 7.77 -6.96
C VAL A 10 -6.46 8.10 -8.34
N PRO A 11 -6.42 9.37 -8.77
CA PRO A 11 -6.65 9.70 -10.17
C PRO A 11 -5.68 8.95 -11.09
N ASP A 12 -6.17 8.44 -12.20
CA ASP A 12 -5.34 7.84 -13.24
C ASP A 12 -4.28 8.84 -13.71
N THR A 13 -3.07 8.39 -13.95
CA THR A 13 -1.94 9.23 -14.39
C THR A 13 -2.17 9.92 -15.73
N GLU A 14 -3.11 9.43 -16.54
CA GLU A 14 -3.54 10.06 -17.80
C GLU A 14 -4.57 11.19 -17.59
N THR A 15 -4.99 11.44 -16.35
CA THR A 15 -6.00 12.44 -16.03
C THR A 15 -5.47 13.87 -16.22
N ALA A 16 -6.13 14.65 -17.06
CA ALA A 16 -5.91 16.10 -17.12
C ALA A 16 -6.57 16.78 -15.91
N VAL A 17 -5.80 17.03 -14.86
CA VAL A 17 -6.29 17.65 -13.62
C VAL A 17 -6.78 19.07 -13.87
N LYS A 18 -8.02 19.36 -13.46
CA LYS A 18 -8.63 20.69 -13.49
C LYS A 18 -8.94 21.14 -12.08
N ILE A 19 -8.66 22.41 -11.77
CA ILE A 19 -8.97 23.02 -10.47
C ILE A 19 -10.47 23.27 -10.39
N GLY A 20 -11.08 22.93 -9.26
CA GLY A 20 -12.48 23.17 -8.96
C GLY A 20 -12.82 24.66 -8.84
N ALA A 21 -14.11 25.00 -8.90
CA ALA A 21 -14.59 26.37 -8.77
C ALA A 21 -14.26 27.02 -7.43
N ASP A 22 -13.97 26.21 -6.40
CA ASP A 22 -13.53 26.65 -5.06
C ASP A 22 -12.05 27.07 -5.02
N GLY A 23 -11.29 26.84 -6.11
CA GLY A 23 -9.86 27.13 -6.20
C GLY A 23 -8.96 26.26 -5.29
N ARG A 24 -9.47 25.20 -4.70
CA ARG A 24 -8.78 24.36 -3.69
C ARG A 24 -8.86 22.87 -3.95
N SER A 25 -9.95 22.39 -4.57
CA SER A 25 -10.14 20.99 -4.93
C SER A 25 -9.87 20.76 -6.41
N ILE A 26 -9.70 19.52 -6.79
CA ILE A 26 -9.73 19.11 -8.20
C ILE A 26 -11.18 18.83 -8.63
N GLN A 27 -11.49 19.08 -9.89
CA GLN A 27 -12.76 18.63 -10.48
C GLN A 27 -12.70 17.12 -10.63
N THR A 28 -13.58 16.40 -9.95
CA THR A 28 -13.65 14.94 -10.02
C THR A 28 -14.62 14.42 -11.09
N GLN A 29 -15.39 15.31 -11.72
CA GLN A 29 -16.22 14.95 -12.87
C GLN A 29 -15.32 14.49 -14.02
N ASP A 30 -15.63 13.33 -14.57
CA ASP A 30 -14.88 12.70 -15.68
C ASP A 30 -13.44 12.25 -15.33
N VAL A 31 -13.07 12.24 -14.04
CA VAL A 31 -11.81 11.67 -13.59
C VAL A 31 -11.97 10.16 -13.40
N ASN A 32 -11.13 9.38 -14.09
CA ASN A 32 -10.99 7.98 -13.82
C ASN A 32 -10.10 7.80 -12.60
N PHE A 33 -10.57 7.05 -11.61
CA PHE A 33 -9.80 6.70 -10.42
C PHE A 33 -9.43 5.22 -10.47
N VAL A 34 -8.19 4.91 -10.12
CA VAL A 34 -7.61 3.58 -10.19
C VAL A 34 -6.95 3.18 -8.87
N LEU A 35 -6.60 1.91 -8.74
CA LEU A 35 -5.67 1.45 -7.73
C LEU A 35 -4.30 2.09 -7.99
N ASN A 36 -3.68 2.67 -6.95
CA ASN A 36 -2.37 3.30 -7.10
C ASN A 36 -1.34 2.31 -7.68
N PRO A 37 -0.64 2.65 -8.78
CA PRO A 37 0.29 1.73 -9.44
C PRO A 37 1.39 1.15 -8.54
N TYR A 38 1.86 1.91 -7.54
CA TYR A 38 2.84 1.37 -6.59
C TYR A 38 2.23 0.36 -5.62
N ASP A 39 0.93 0.46 -5.34
CA ASP A 39 0.23 -0.51 -4.49
C ASP A 39 -0.06 -1.82 -5.23
N GLU A 40 -0.12 -1.81 -6.57
CA GLU A 40 -0.22 -3.05 -7.35
C GLU A 40 0.97 -3.98 -7.10
N PHE A 41 2.21 -3.43 -6.98
CA PHE A 41 3.38 -4.22 -6.59
C PHE A 41 3.23 -4.78 -5.18
N ALA A 42 2.61 -4.04 -4.26
CA ALA A 42 2.34 -4.48 -2.90
C ALA A 42 1.33 -5.63 -2.86
N VAL A 43 0.24 -5.52 -3.61
CA VAL A 43 -0.76 -6.59 -3.77
C VAL A 43 -0.13 -7.82 -4.38
N GLU A 44 0.61 -7.70 -5.47
CA GLU A 44 1.27 -8.83 -6.15
C GLU A 44 2.26 -9.54 -5.23
N GLU A 45 3.07 -8.81 -4.46
CA GLU A 45 4.02 -9.46 -3.54
C GLU A 45 3.30 -10.25 -2.45
N ALA A 46 2.23 -9.69 -1.90
CA ALA A 46 1.39 -10.40 -0.94
C ALA A 46 0.75 -11.66 -1.55
N LEU A 47 0.28 -11.61 -2.80
CA LEU A 47 -0.28 -12.75 -3.50
C LEU A 47 0.77 -13.84 -3.77
N LYS A 48 1.99 -13.49 -4.16
CA LYS A 48 3.09 -14.45 -4.33
C LYS A 48 3.42 -15.18 -3.01
N ILE A 49 3.43 -14.43 -1.89
CA ILE A 49 3.62 -15.04 -0.57
C ILE A 49 2.44 -15.94 -0.21
N LYS A 50 1.21 -15.51 -0.47
CA LYS A 50 0.00 -16.33 -0.29
C LYS A 50 0.11 -17.67 -1.03
N GLU A 51 0.48 -17.63 -2.31
CA GLU A 51 0.61 -18.81 -3.16
C GLU A 51 1.71 -19.77 -2.67
N SER A 52 2.83 -19.24 -2.21
CA SER A 52 3.98 -20.05 -1.78
C SER A 52 3.88 -20.58 -0.35
N LYS A 53 3.16 -19.88 0.55
CA LYS A 53 3.14 -20.18 2.00
C LYS A 53 1.73 -20.43 2.55
N GLY A 54 0.66 -20.35 1.75
CA GLY A 54 -0.72 -20.54 2.23
C GLY A 54 -1.18 -19.42 3.15
N SER A 55 -0.80 -18.16 2.85
CA SER A 55 -1.14 -16.97 3.65
C SER A 55 -2.51 -16.40 3.28
N GLU A 56 -3.10 -15.59 4.16
CA GLU A 56 -4.31 -14.81 3.88
C GLU A 56 -3.93 -13.36 3.57
N VAL A 57 -4.52 -12.76 2.53
CA VAL A 57 -4.28 -11.37 2.11
C VAL A 57 -5.51 -10.53 2.37
N THR A 58 -5.37 -9.50 3.22
CA THR A 58 -6.41 -8.51 3.50
C THR A 58 -5.98 -7.15 2.98
N LEU A 59 -6.79 -6.57 2.11
CA LEU A 59 -6.61 -5.20 1.63
C LEU A 59 -7.21 -4.22 2.63
N LEU A 60 -6.57 -3.07 2.82
CA LEU A 60 -7.04 -2.00 3.67
C LEU A 60 -6.95 -0.67 2.92
N SER A 61 -8.02 0.11 2.93
CA SER A 61 -8.03 1.45 2.34
C SER A 61 -8.94 2.39 3.12
N ALA A 62 -8.51 3.65 3.24
CA ALA A 62 -9.28 4.71 3.86
C ALA A 62 -9.71 5.74 2.81
N GLY A 63 -10.95 6.20 2.88
CA GLY A 63 -11.46 7.22 1.95
C GLY A 63 -12.96 7.13 1.72
N PRO A 64 -13.48 7.92 0.77
CA PRO A 64 -14.91 7.95 0.42
C PRO A 64 -15.39 6.64 -0.22
N GLU A 65 -16.68 6.54 -0.47
CA GLU A 65 -17.36 5.32 -0.94
C GLU A 65 -16.79 4.74 -2.25
N ASP A 66 -16.27 5.55 -3.14
CA ASP A 66 -15.72 5.13 -4.44
C ASP A 66 -14.36 4.41 -4.33
N VAL A 67 -13.67 4.50 -3.20
CA VAL A 67 -12.48 3.67 -2.87
C VAL A 67 -12.76 2.18 -3.04
N LYS A 68 -14.02 1.75 -2.89
CA LYS A 68 -14.46 0.37 -3.14
C LYS A 68 -14.10 -0.15 -4.54
N LYS A 69 -13.93 0.74 -5.53
CA LYS A 69 -13.50 0.34 -6.87
C LYS A 69 -12.10 -0.29 -6.83
N SER A 70 -11.12 0.41 -6.24
CA SER A 70 -9.76 -0.11 -6.09
C SER A 70 -9.68 -1.34 -5.18
N LEU A 71 -10.49 -1.40 -4.11
CA LEU A 71 -10.58 -2.60 -3.29
C LEU A 71 -11.08 -3.81 -4.09
N ARG A 72 -12.09 -3.62 -4.96
CA ARG A 72 -12.58 -4.69 -5.85
C ARG A 72 -11.55 -5.11 -6.88
N THR A 73 -10.76 -4.18 -7.42
CA THR A 73 -9.62 -4.51 -8.31
C THR A 73 -8.64 -5.42 -7.60
N GLY A 74 -8.20 -5.07 -6.39
CA GLY A 74 -7.28 -5.92 -5.63
C GLY A 74 -7.88 -7.28 -5.22
N LEU A 75 -9.20 -7.36 -4.94
CA LEU A 75 -9.90 -8.63 -4.73
C LEU A 75 -9.93 -9.47 -6.02
N ALA A 76 -10.15 -8.85 -7.19
CA ALA A 76 -10.11 -9.53 -8.47
C ALA A 76 -8.71 -10.02 -8.85
N MET A 77 -7.65 -9.33 -8.39
CA MET A 77 -6.27 -9.84 -8.49
C MET A 77 -6.05 -11.11 -7.66
N GLY A 78 -6.83 -11.35 -6.60
CA GLY A 78 -6.76 -12.58 -5.79
C GLY A 78 -6.64 -12.39 -4.29
N ALA A 79 -6.79 -11.19 -3.75
CA ALA A 79 -6.85 -10.98 -2.31
C ALA A 79 -8.11 -11.62 -1.70
N ASP A 80 -8.04 -12.04 -0.42
CA ASP A 80 -9.11 -12.79 0.23
C ASP A 80 -10.17 -11.88 0.85
N LYS A 81 -9.74 -10.74 1.41
CA LYS A 81 -10.58 -9.81 2.15
C LYS A 81 -10.26 -8.38 1.81
N ALA A 82 -11.22 -7.49 2.03
CA ALA A 82 -11.03 -6.06 1.94
C ALA A 82 -11.72 -5.35 3.10
N VAL A 83 -11.02 -4.40 3.72
CA VAL A 83 -11.52 -3.52 4.77
C VAL A 83 -11.53 -2.10 4.25
N HIS A 84 -12.70 -1.48 4.24
CA HIS A 84 -12.89 -0.09 3.85
C HIS A 84 -13.14 0.78 5.08
N LEU A 85 -12.23 1.70 5.34
CA LEU A 85 -12.38 2.71 6.39
C LEU A 85 -13.06 3.93 5.77
N VAL A 86 -14.38 4.00 5.93
CA VAL A 86 -15.17 5.09 5.33
C VAL A 86 -14.86 6.40 6.05
N CYS A 87 -14.23 7.31 5.35
CA CYS A 87 -13.97 8.68 5.80
C CYS A 87 -14.02 9.64 4.60
N ASN A 88 -14.41 10.89 4.85
CA ASN A 88 -14.56 11.86 3.77
C ASN A 88 -13.22 12.37 3.24
N HIS A 89 -12.20 12.48 4.10
CA HIS A 89 -10.86 12.94 3.74
C HIS A 89 -9.80 12.36 4.68
N THR A 90 -8.66 11.99 4.11
CA THR A 90 -7.36 11.95 4.80
C THR A 90 -6.57 13.14 4.25
N HIS A 91 -6.31 14.15 5.07
CA HIS A 91 -5.78 15.44 4.58
C HIS A 91 -4.26 15.41 4.30
N ASP A 92 -3.55 14.43 4.88
CA ASP A 92 -2.11 14.26 4.76
C ASP A 92 -1.70 12.83 5.11
N SER A 93 -0.46 12.47 4.81
CA SER A 93 0.08 11.13 5.09
C SER A 93 0.03 10.75 6.56
N LEU A 94 0.23 11.70 7.50
CA LEU A 94 0.19 11.40 8.93
C LEU A 94 -1.24 11.08 9.40
N SER A 95 -2.22 11.85 8.94
CA SER A 95 -3.64 11.60 9.23
C SER A 95 -4.08 10.26 8.69
N ALA A 96 -3.69 9.91 7.45
CA ALA A 96 -3.96 8.63 6.84
C ALA A 96 -3.31 7.48 7.64
N ALA A 97 -2.03 7.62 8.01
CA ALA A 97 -1.31 6.63 8.79
C ALA A 97 -1.96 6.37 10.16
N ARG A 98 -2.47 7.41 10.83
CA ARG A 98 -3.19 7.27 12.11
C ARG A 98 -4.50 6.49 11.95
N VAL A 99 -5.30 6.81 10.93
CA VAL A 99 -6.56 6.11 10.64
C VAL A 99 -6.30 4.64 10.33
N LEU A 100 -5.30 4.36 9.48
CA LEU A 100 -4.90 2.99 9.17
C LEU A 100 -4.38 2.24 10.40
N ALA A 101 -3.53 2.87 11.21
CA ALA A 101 -2.98 2.26 12.41
C ALA A 101 -4.06 1.87 13.42
N ASP A 102 -5.06 2.72 13.63
CA ASP A 102 -6.16 2.42 14.56
C ASP A 102 -7.00 1.21 14.10
N ALA A 103 -7.21 1.06 12.81
CA ALA A 103 -7.87 -0.11 12.26
C ALA A 103 -7.00 -1.37 12.37
N ILE A 104 -5.71 -1.26 12.03
CA ILE A 104 -4.75 -2.37 12.02
C ILE A 104 -4.54 -2.96 13.42
N LYS A 105 -4.59 -2.17 14.48
CA LYS A 105 -4.50 -2.65 15.88
C LYS A 105 -5.52 -3.76 16.22
N ASN A 106 -6.63 -3.81 15.48
CA ASN A 106 -7.70 -4.78 15.68
C ASN A 106 -7.68 -5.93 14.65
N LEU A 107 -6.68 -5.99 13.79
CA LEU A 107 -6.53 -7.00 12.76
C LEU A 107 -5.28 -7.85 13.01
N PRO A 108 -5.33 -9.16 12.73
CA PRO A 108 -4.12 -9.98 12.77
C PRO A 108 -3.21 -9.62 11.59
N PHE A 109 -1.92 -9.45 11.83
CA PHE A 109 -0.93 -9.28 10.78
C PHE A 109 0.45 -9.80 11.18
N ASP A 110 1.15 -10.35 10.20
CA ASP A 110 2.56 -10.73 10.27
C ASP A 110 3.41 -9.81 9.40
N LEU A 111 2.83 -9.32 8.29
CA LEU A 111 3.46 -8.40 7.35
C LEU A 111 2.45 -7.34 6.90
N ILE A 112 2.96 -6.11 6.71
CA ILE A 112 2.22 -5.02 6.09
C ILE A 112 2.96 -4.58 4.82
N PHE A 113 2.23 -4.43 3.72
CA PHE A 113 2.73 -3.87 2.47
C PHE A 113 2.01 -2.57 2.12
N CYS A 114 2.75 -1.63 1.56
CA CYS A 114 2.25 -0.39 0.96
C CYS A 114 3.05 -0.13 -0.32
N GLY A 115 2.51 0.59 -1.28
CA GLY A 115 3.33 1.23 -2.29
C GLY A 115 4.31 2.23 -1.67
N LYS A 116 5.47 2.47 -2.29
CA LYS A 116 6.43 3.43 -1.75
C LYS A 116 5.87 4.85 -1.71
N GLN A 117 4.97 5.19 -2.63
CA GLN A 117 4.34 6.49 -2.78
C GLN A 117 3.01 6.36 -3.52
N ALA A 118 2.17 7.38 -3.48
CA ALA A 118 0.99 7.48 -4.32
C ALA A 118 1.27 8.48 -5.46
N VAL A 119 0.75 8.20 -6.67
CA VAL A 119 1.03 9.01 -7.87
C VAL A 119 0.32 10.37 -7.88
N ASP A 120 -0.59 10.62 -6.93
CA ASP A 120 -1.33 11.87 -6.80
C ASP A 120 -0.63 12.92 -5.93
N ASP A 121 0.15 12.50 -4.93
CA ASP A 121 0.81 13.41 -3.99
C ASP A 121 2.35 13.23 -3.90
N ASP A 122 2.86 12.07 -4.31
CA ASP A 122 4.29 11.72 -4.28
C ASP A 122 5.00 11.91 -2.92
N GLU A 123 4.25 11.93 -1.81
CA GLU A 123 4.81 12.20 -0.48
C GLU A 123 5.79 11.12 0.02
N ALA A 124 5.64 9.87 -0.41
CA ALA A 124 6.53 8.73 -0.12
C ALA A 124 6.81 8.47 1.38
N GLN A 125 5.89 8.84 2.27
CA GLN A 125 6.10 8.80 3.72
C GLN A 125 5.00 8.04 4.49
N GLY A 126 3.81 7.85 3.92
CA GLY A 126 2.65 7.27 4.62
C GLY A 126 2.92 5.90 5.23
N GLY A 127 3.55 4.98 4.48
CA GLY A 127 3.90 3.64 4.97
C GLY A 127 4.92 3.68 6.11
N ILE A 128 5.93 4.55 6.02
CA ILE A 128 6.95 4.72 7.07
C ILE A 128 6.32 5.28 8.35
N MET A 129 5.47 6.29 8.24
CA MET A 129 4.72 6.85 9.38
C MET A 129 3.79 5.80 10.01
N LEU A 130 3.14 4.98 9.20
CA LEU A 130 2.30 3.88 9.67
C LEU A 130 3.11 2.88 10.52
N ALA A 131 4.28 2.47 10.04
CA ALA A 131 5.15 1.56 10.78
C ALA A 131 5.59 2.14 12.13
N GLU A 132 5.99 3.41 12.15
CA GLU A 132 6.38 4.11 13.38
C GLU A 132 5.23 4.19 14.39
N ILE A 133 4.00 4.52 13.94
CA ILE A 133 2.82 4.56 14.82
C ILE A 133 2.47 3.18 15.38
N LEU A 134 2.69 2.11 14.59
CA LEU A 134 2.46 0.73 15.03
C LEU A 134 3.61 0.18 15.90
N GLY A 135 4.75 0.87 15.97
CA GLY A 135 5.94 0.42 16.70
C GLY A 135 6.62 -0.81 16.08
N ILE A 136 6.55 -0.97 14.75
CA ILE A 136 7.15 -2.08 14.02
C ILE A 136 8.26 -1.58 13.08
N PRO A 137 9.27 -2.42 12.79
CA PRO A 137 10.30 -2.05 11.83
C PRO A 137 9.73 -1.90 10.41
N SER A 138 10.40 -1.05 9.61
CA SER A 138 10.06 -0.88 8.19
C SER A 138 11.28 -0.88 7.28
N VAL A 139 11.11 -1.38 6.05
CA VAL A 139 12.09 -1.26 4.97
C VAL A 139 11.40 -0.65 3.75
N SER A 140 11.90 0.51 3.31
CA SER A 140 11.27 1.27 2.22
C SER A 140 11.80 0.88 0.84
N ALA A 141 10.93 1.00 -0.16
CA ALA A 141 11.24 0.89 -1.59
C ALA A 141 11.99 -0.40 -1.96
N ILE A 142 11.47 -1.54 -1.48
CA ILE A 142 12.11 -2.84 -1.70
C ILE A 142 11.98 -3.31 -3.14
N ILE A 143 13.04 -3.96 -3.63
CA ILE A 143 13.11 -4.62 -4.95
C ILE A 143 13.28 -6.14 -4.84
N LYS A 144 13.47 -6.66 -3.64
CA LYS A 144 13.49 -8.09 -3.35
C LYS A 144 13.13 -8.34 -1.89
N LEU A 145 12.41 -9.44 -1.63
CA LEU A 145 12.05 -9.87 -0.29
C LEU A 145 12.26 -11.38 -0.14
N GLU A 146 12.92 -11.79 0.92
CA GLU A 146 13.09 -13.20 1.31
C GLU A 146 12.61 -13.36 2.75
N LEU A 147 11.69 -14.30 2.98
CA LEU A 147 11.10 -14.55 4.29
C LEU A 147 11.68 -15.83 4.92
N GLY A 148 12.25 -15.68 6.11
CA GLY A 148 12.70 -16.77 6.97
C GLY A 148 11.86 -16.91 8.24
N ASP A 149 12.34 -17.72 9.19
CA ASP A 149 11.67 -17.94 10.47
C ASP A 149 11.79 -16.70 11.37
N GLY A 150 10.69 -15.96 11.50
CA GLY A 150 10.61 -14.74 12.33
C GLY A 150 11.41 -13.54 11.81
N LYS A 151 11.97 -13.63 10.61
CA LYS A 151 12.81 -12.59 10.00
C LYS A 151 12.50 -12.41 8.52
N ALA A 152 12.86 -11.24 7.99
CA ALA A 152 12.86 -10.95 6.57
C ALA A 152 14.17 -10.31 6.14
N VAL A 153 14.63 -10.63 4.93
CA VAL A 153 15.76 -9.98 4.27
C VAL A 153 15.23 -9.27 3.05
N ALA A 154 15.34 -7.95 3.05
CA ALA A 154 14.90 -7.11 1.93
C ALA A 154 16.11 -6.49 1.23
N ARG A 155 15.98 -6.26 -0.08
CA ARG A 155 16.94 -5.46 -0.85
C ARG A 155 16.23 -4.21 -1.36
N ARG A 156 16.93 -3.10 -1.28
CA ARG A 156 16.47 -1.82 -1.82
C ARG A 156 17.58 -1.10 -2.57
N GLU A 157 17.19 -0.35 -3.58
CA GLU A 157 18.12 0.53 -4.30
C GLU A 157 18.35 1.81 -3.51
N PHE A 158 19.59 2.27 -3.51
CA PHE A 158 19.96 3.60 -3.07
C PHE A 158 21.05 4.16 -4.00
N GLU A 159 21.38 5.43 -3.87
CA GLU A 159 22.38 6.07 -4.72
C GLU A 159 23.71 5.33 -4.61
N GLY A 160 24.14 4.75 -5.74
CA GLY A 160 25.41 4.03 -5.87
C GLY A 160 25.39 2.52 -5.55
N GLY A 161 24.24 1.92 -5.21
CA GLY A 161 24.23 0.48 -4.97
C GLY A 161 22.91 -0.13 -4.49
N ILE A 162 23.02 -1.33 -3.92
CA ILE A 162 21.91 -2.07 -3.31
C ILE A 162 22.23 -2.27 -1.84
N GLU A 163 21.31 -1.87 -0.99
CA GLU A 163 21.33 -2.15 0.43
C GLU A 163 20.58 -3.44 0.74
N VAL A 164 21.16 -4.27 1.60
CA VAL A 164 20.54 -5.50 2.10
C VAL A 164 20.22 -5.30 3.58
N VAL A 165 18.93 -5.37 3.92
CA VAL A 165 18.42 -5.11 5.26
C VAL A 165 17.77 -6.38 5.80
N GLU A 166 18.24 -6.88 6.95
CA GLU A 166 17.56 -7.91 7.73
C GLU A 166 16.71 -7.24 8.82
N THR A 167 15.48 -7.70 8.99
CA THR A 167 14.55 -7.20 10.01
C THR A 167 13.78 -8.34 10.65
N SER A 168 13.34 -8.14 11.90
CA SER A 168 12.41 -9.04 12.58
C SER A 168 10.97 -8.83 12.08
N LEU A 169 10.14 -9.86 12.26
CA LEU A 169 8.70 -9.76 12.03
C LEU A 169 7.96 -9.55 13.36
N PRO A 170 6.79 -8.85 13.38
CA PRO A 170 6.12 -8.26 12.23
C PRO A 170 6.86 -7.02 11.68
N ALA A 171 6.72 -6.75 10.38
CA ALA A 171 7.38 -5.64 9.71
C ALA A 171 6.52 -5.04 8.59
N LEU A 172 6.81 -3.79 8.21
CA LEU A 172 6.20 -3.11 7.07
C LEU A 172 7.22 -2.94 5.94
N PHE A 173 6.79 -3.23 4.71
CA PHE A 173 7.58 -3.03 3.51
C PHE A 173 6.87 -2.09 2.55
N THR A 174 7.59 -1.10 2.03
CA THR A 174 7.05 -0.32 0.91
C THR A 174 7.65 -0.81 -0.40
N THR A 175 6.82 -0.96 -1.42
CA THR A 175 7.13 -1.63 -2.69
C THR A 175 7.31 -0.64 -3.83
N GLN A 176 8.14 -1.02 -4.80
CA GLN A 176 8.33 -0.25 -6.03
C GLN A 176 8.53 -1.17 -7.24
N LYS A 177 8.59 -0.57 -8.42
CA LYS A 177 8.94 -1.25 -9.67
C LYS A 177 10.28 -1.97 -9.52
N GLY A 178 10.36 -3.19 -10.04
CA GLY A 178 11.53 -4.08 -9.95
C GLY A 178 11.39 -5.19 -8.90
N LEU A 179 10.40 -5.11 -7.99
CA LEU A 179 10.10 -6.17 -7.03
C LEU A 179 9.44 -7.39 -7.70
N ASN A 180 8.44 -7.13 -8.50
CA ASN A 180 7.64 -8.13 -9.23
C ASN A 180 6.97 -7.50 -10.46
N GLU A 181 6.17 -8.30 -11.18
CA GLU A 181 5.28 -7.85 -12.26
C GLU A 181 3.83 -8.08 -11.81
N PRO A 182 3.06 -7.02 -11.54
CA PRO A 182 1.68 -7.14 -11.10
C PRO A 182 0.82 -7.87 -12.13
N ARG A 183 0.00 -8.81 -11.67
CA ARG A 183 -0.99 -9.49 -12.50
C ARG A 183 -2.18 -8.58 -12.79
N TYR A 184 -2.85 -8.82 -13.90
CA TYR A 184 -4.12 -8.17 -14.19
C TYR A 184 -5.24 -8.74 -13.28
N ALA A 185 -6.26 -7.88 -13.00
CA ALA A 185 -7.45 -8.23 -12.24
C ALA A 185 -8.44 -9.08 -13.06
#